data_d490c072bd3df886ccb8b450eefc303d
#
_entry.id   d490c072bd3df886ccb8b450eefc303d
#
_cell.length_a   1.000
_cell.length_b   1.000
_cell.length_c   1.000
_cell.angle_alpha   90.00
_cell.angle_beta   90.00
_cell.angle_gamma   90.00
#
_symmetry.space_group_name_H-M   'P 1'
#
loop_
_entity.id
_entity.type
_entity.pdbx_description
1 polymer ?
#
loop_
_entity_poly.entity_id
_entity_poly.type
_entity_poly.pdbx_seq_one_letter_code
_entity_poly.pdbx_strand_id
1 'polypeptide(L)'
;MSKDSYAQYLIREKERKRLEKERLQRLEEERRRQEKIRKKMVQLRRQEEIRREKERLAVIDSLRALGASLQQKKPVVSEPIPPTSGSRDIANRMREMMGAIDVQLQALQNDFSLVFASQLEEITQRVAEIKQDNYDPFYYQSLQWLQRDLRRLVVTAPRVMEELYEEAELAKREIDELLVQLQLVNTRSILESQRQRSADLISNLESLLRENNPKKIISCLPQIHKDIQGLWRDFTAVEERDQVRSYVLQNVREVLEAMGYQALDGVDSGEDTPQQGPAPLSLLFRAPESGAVELTCGLDNSLHAEFVNIKGADDTPIERQGATMDQRYRCEKWCQDYDRLQNELAQRDILLQEHWRIAPTEEGYREVIVPEEFIEEDRDVVPPPATSEGREQS
;
A
#
# COMPACT_ATOMS: atom_id res chain seq x y z
N MET A 1 -10.86 24.28 -36.88
CA MET A 1 -10.03 24.86 -35.82
C MET A 1 -10.85 24.81 -34.54
N SER A 2 -10.29 24.61 -33.40
CA SER A 2 -10.94 23.88 -32.32
C SER A 2 -11.21 24.75 -31.09
N LYS A 3 -12.42 24.68 -30.53
CA LYS A 3 -12.71 25.13 -29.16
C LYS A 3 -12.29 24.10 -28.13
N ASP A 4 -12.08 22.86 -28.57
CA ASP A 4 -11.82 21.72 -27.72
C ASP A 4 -10.90 20.74 -28.44
N SER A 5 -9.86 20.29 -27.80
CA SER A 5 -8.86 19.39 -28.37
C SER A 5 -8.44 18.31 -27.36
N TYR A 6 -8.24 17.12 -27.87
CA TYR A 6 -7.76 15.98 -27.11
C TYR A 6 -6.49 15.43 -27.77
N ALA A 7 -5.45 15.32 -26.98
CA ALA A 7 -4.18 14.78 -27.42
C ALA A 7 -3.62 13.81 -26.38
N GLN A 8 -2.81 12.87 -26.83
CA GLN A 8 -1.96 12.09 -25.94
C GLN A 8 -0.54 12.65 -25.98
N TYR A 9 0.11 12.74 -24.81
CA TYR A 9 1.48 13.18 -24.74
C TYR A 9 2.45 12.02 -24.55
N LEU A 10 3.60 12.15 -25.19
CA LEU A 10 4.72 11.21 -25.11
C LEU A 10 5.95 12.01 -24.68
N ILE A 11 6.63 11.52 -23.66
CA ILE A 11 7.89 12.10 -23.19
C ILE A 11 9.04 11.32 -23.79
N ARG A 12 10.05 12.02 -24.32
CA ARG A 12 11.24 11.36 -24.87
C ARG A 12 12.01 10.60 -23.79
N GLU A 13 12.62 9.50 -24.17
CA GLU A 13 13.23 8.53 -23.27
C GLU A 13 14.28 9.15 -22.33
N LYS A 14 15.03 10.15 -22.77
CA LYS A 14 16.04 10.84 -21.97
C LYS A 14 15.41 11.53 -20.76
N GLU A 15 14.31 12.24 -20.99
CA GLU A 15 13.60 12.98 -19.96
C GLU A 15 12.83 12.04 -19.04
N ARG A 16 12.25 10.97 -19.59
CA ARG A 16 11.63 9.91 -18.81
C ARG A 16 12.61 9.28 -17.82
N LYS A 17 13.84 8.97 -18.24
CA LYS A 17 14.89 8.44 -17.36
C LYS A 17 15.31 9.43 -16.26
N ARG A 18 15.31 10.75 -16.57
CA ARG A 18 15.58 11.78 -15.56
C ARG A 18 14.50 11.80 -14.49
N LEU A 19 13.23 11.83 -14.90
CA LEU A 19 12.09 11.82 -14.00
C LEU A 19 12.04 10.56 -13.14
N GLU A 20 12.33 9.40 -13.73
CA GLU A 20 12.41 8.13 -13.00
C GLU A 20 13.51 8.17 -11.92
N LYS A 21 14.67 8.71 -12.23
CA LYS A 21 15.76 8.87 -11.26
C LYS A 21 15.36 9.78 -10.10
N GLU A 22 14.72 10.92 -10.38
CA GLU A 22 14.22 11.84 -9.35
C GLU A 22 13.15 11.18 -8.47
N ARG A 23 12.24 10.42 -9.08
CA ARG A 23 11.23 9.65 -8.36
C ARG A 23 11.86 8.65 -7.39
N LEU A 24 12.82 7.87 -7.87
CA LEU A 24 13.51 6.88 -7.05
C LEU A 24 14.25 7.52 -5.88
N GLN A 25 14.87 8.70 -6.08
CA GLN A 25 15.51 9.44 -5.00
C GLN A 25 14.50 9.87 -3.93
N ARG A 26 13.35 10.44 -4.33
CA ARG A 26 12.29 10.84 -3.38
C ARG A 26 11.74 9.66 -2.61
N LEU A 27 11.48 8.53 -3.29
CA LEU A 27 11.03 7.30 -2.64
C LEU A 27 12.06 6.77 -1.63
N GLU A 28 13.34 6.82 -1.97
CA GLU A 28 14.40 6.37 -1.07
C GLU A 28 14.54 7.29 0.17
N GLU A 29 14.42 8.60 0.01
CA GLU A 29 14.43 9.55 1.14
C GLU A 29 13.24 9.30 2.08
N GLU A 30 12.05 9.11 1.53
CA GLU A 30 10.85 8.84 2.32
C GLU A 30 10.95 7.48 3.01
N ARG A 31 11.45 6.44 2.32
CA ARG A 31 11.74 5.14 2.93
C ARG A 31 12.67 5.28 4.13
N ARG A 32 13.74 6.08 4.00
CA ARG A 32 14.67 6.36 5.11
C ARG A 32 13.98 7.08 6.28
N ARG A 33 13.03 7.98 6.02
CA ARG A 33 12.22 8.63 7.07
C ARG A 33 11.34 7.62 7.79
N GLN A 34 10.61 6.78 7.05
CA GLN A 34 9.75 5.74 7.59
C GLN A 34 10.57 4.69 8.40
N GLU A 35 11.74 4.28 7.91
CA GLU A 35 12.64 3.41 8.65
C GLU A 35 13.07 3.99 10.02
N LYS A 36 13.34 5.30 10.08
CA LYS A 36 13.69 5.96 11.36
C LYS A 36 12.54 5.92 12.35
N ILE A 37 11.30 6.16 11.89
CA ILE A 37 10.10 6.07 12.72
C ILE A 37 9.91 4.63 13.19
N ARG A 38 10.02 3.67 12.29
CA ARG A 38 9.88 2.25 12.60
C ARG A 38 10.92 1.76 13.59
N LYS A 39 12.19 2.12 13.43
CA LYS A 39 13.26 1.77 14.39
C LYS A 39 12.93 2.21 15.81
N LYS A 40 12.31 3.38 15.98
CA LYS A 40 11.84 3.84 17.30
C LYS A 40 10.71 2.94 17.84
N MET A 41 9.75 2.57 17.01
CA MET A 41 8.65 1.68 17.39
C MET A 41 9.16 0.27 17.74
N VAL A 42 10.10 -0.27 16.96
CA VAL A 42 10.73 -1.56 17.21
C VAL A 42 11.50 -1.56 18.53
N GLN A 43 12.20 -0.47 18.88
CA GLN A 43 12.88 -0.37 20.17
C GLN A 43 11.90 -0.45 21.36
N LEU A 44 10.74 0.19 21.26
CA LEU A 44 9.70 0.10 22.29
C LEU A 44 9.14 -1.32 22.42
N ARG A 45 8.86 -1.98 21.28
CA ARG A 45 8.41 -3.39 21.28
C ARG A 45 9.46 -4.33 21.86
N ARG A 46 10.75 -4.13 21.52
CA ARG A 46 11.84 -4.96 22.02
C ARG A 46 11.97 -4.97 23.55
N GLN A 47 11.63 -3.86 24.20
CA GLN A 47 11.58 -3.82 25.67
C GLN A 47 10.48 -4.71 26.25
N GLU A 48 9.31 -4.76 25.59
CA GLU A 48 8.22 -5.67 25.97
C GLU A 48 8.56 -7.12 25.66
N GLU A 49 9.21 -7.38 24.51
CA GLU A 49 9.63 -8.73 24.11
C GLU A 49 10.68 -9.31 25.05
N ILE A 50 11.66 -8.52 25.50
CA ILE A 50 12.66 -8.96 26.49
C ILE A 50 11.98 -9.42 27.79
N ARG A 51 10.89 -8.76 28.19
CA ARG A 51 10.12 -9.20 29.36
C ARG A 51 9.44 -10.55 29.10
N ARG A 52 8.77 -10.70 27.96
CA ARG A 52 8.11 -11.95 27.56
C ARG A 52 9.10 -13.10 27.34
N GLU A 53 10.28 -12.79 26.82
CA GLU A 53 11.33 -13.77 26.61
C GLU A 53 11.93 -14.29 27.92
N LYS A 54 12.06 -13.44 28.94
CA LYS A 54 12.43 -13.91 30.29
C LYS A 54 11.41 -14.87 30.88
N GLU A 55 10.11 -14.60 30.67
CA GLU A 55 9.03 -15.49 31.10
C GLU A 55 9.09 -16.82 30.33
N ARG A 56 9.36 -16.78 29.00
CA ARG A 56 9.52 -17.97 28.15
C ARG A 56 10.73 -18.83 28.55
N LEU A 57 11.88 -18.19 28.79
CA LEU A 57 13.09 -18.90 29.22
C LEU A 57 12.87 -19.60 30.57
N ALA A 58 12.17 -18.99 31.51
CA ALA A 58 11.80 -19.64 32.78
C ALA A 58 10.94 -20.89 32.55
N VAL A 59 10.03 -20.88 31.56
CA VAL A 59 9.24 -22.07 31.18
C VAL A 59 10.15 -23.13 30.55
N ILE A 60 11.03 -22.76 29.61
CA ILE A 60 11.99 -23.71 28.99
C ILE A 60 12.91 -24.34 30.00
N ASP A 61 13.42 -23.57 30.96
CA ASP A 61 14.28 -24.10 32.03
C ASP A 61 13.52 -25.03 32.96
N SER A 62 12.25 -24.74 33.27
CA SER A 62 11.39 -25.66 34.02
C SER A 62 11.16 -26.98 33.27
N LEU A 63 11.02 -26.92 31.94
CA LEU A 63 10.85 -28.09 31.08
C LEU A 63 12.14 -28.90 30.92
N ARG A 64 13.30 -28.23 30.83
CA ARG A 64 14.60 -28.89 30.84
C ARG A 64 14.83 -29.63 32.18
N ALA A 65 14.44 -29.00 33.30
CA ALA A 65 14.50 -29.64 34.61
C ALA A 65 13.56 -30.85 34.70
N LEU A 66 12.34 -30.76 34.15
CA LEU A 66 11.40 -31.87 34.05
C LEU A 66 11.98 -33.00 33.16
N GLY A 67 12.51 -32.67 31.99
CA GLY A 67 13.17 -33.62 31.10
C GLY A 67 14.35 -34.34 31.74
N ALA A 68 15.21 -33.60 32.48
CA ALA A 68 16.33 -34.17 33.25
C ALA A 68 15.82 -35.10 34.37
N SER A 69 14.75 -34.71 35.06
CA SER A 69 14.15 -35.56 36.12
C SER A 69 13.52 -36.85 35.55
N LEU A 70 12.96 -36.80 34.36
CA LEU A 70 12.42 -37.95 33.61
C LEU A 70 13.54 -38.88 33.11
N GLN A 71 14.70 -38.32 32.72
CA GLN A 71 15.88 -39.12 32.36
C GLN A 71 16.56 -39.78 33.55
N GLN A 72 16.57 -39.13 34.72
CA GLN A 72 17.13 -39.67 35.96
C GLN A 72 16.25 -40.74 36.61
N LYS A 73 14.94 -40.68 36.47
CA LYS A 73 14.09 -41.82 36.77
C LYS A 73 14.47 -42.90 35.77
N LYS A 74 15.32 -43.87 36.25
CA LYS A 74 15.67 -45.06 35.46
C LYS A 74 14.44 -45.48 34.67
N PRO A 75 14.56 -45.71 33.34
CA PRO A 75 13.50 -46.33 32.62
C PRO A 75 13.15 -47.53 33.45
N VAL A 76 11.87 -47.70 33.77
CA VAL A 76 11.39 -49.03 34.06
C VAL A 76 11.66 -49.76 32.75
N VAL A 77 12.90 -50.27 32.64
CA VAL A 77 13.28 -51.20 31.61
C VAL A 77 12.30 -52.30 31.85
N SER A 78 11.26 -52.35 31.03
CA SER A 78 10.35 -53.47 31.05
C SER A 78 11.22 -54.63 30.61
N GLU A 79 11.81 -55.31 31.61
CA GLU A 79 12.36 -56.61 31.35
C GLU A 79 11.34 -57.40 30.56
N PRO A 80 11.77 -58.14 29.52
CA PRO A 80 10.85 -58.97 28.76
C PRO A 80 10.03 -59.75 29.77
N ILE A 81 8.69 -59.69 29.69
CA ILE A 81 7.80 -60.37 30.61
C ILE A 81 8.20 -61.81 30.68
N PRO A 82 8.61 -62.31 31.79
CA PRO A 82 8.92 -63.73 31.89
C PRO A 82 7.65 -64.51 31.52
N PRO A 83 7.75 -65.60 30.76
CA PRO A 83 6.61 -66.35 30.22
C PRO A 83 5.63 -66.88 31.26
N THR A 84 5.90 -66.67 32.53
CA THR A 84 5.11 -67.09 33.71
C THR A 84 4.36 -65.98 34.43
N SER A 85 4.42 -64.73 33.93
CA SER A 85 3.72 -63.61 34.60
C SER A 85 2.22 -63.72 34.37
N GLY A 86 1.45 -63.78 35.47
CA GLY A 86 -0.01 -63.83 35.44
C GLY A 86 -0.62 -62.56 34.80
N SER A 87 -1.78 -62.66 34.19
CA SER A 87 -2.51 -61.55 33.54
C SER A 87 -2.68 -60.31 34.44
N ARG A 88 -2.73 -60.50 35.76
CA ARG A 88 -2.84 -59.44 36.78
C ARG A 88 -1.61 -58.58 36.90
N ASP A 89 -0.42 -59.19 36.75
CA ASP A 89 0.87 -58.44 36.83
C ASP A 89 1.06 -57.60 35.55
N ILE A 90 0.63 -58.08 34.41
CA ILE A 90 0.65 -57.32 33.16
C ILE A 90 -0.27 -56.10 33.27
N ALA A 91 -1.49 -56.27 33.76
CA ALA A 91 -2.43 -55.18 33.94
C ALA A 91 -1.93 -54.09 34.90
N ASN A 92 -1.23 -54.48 36.00
CA ASN A 92 -0.63 -53.49 36.90
C ASN A 92 0.50 -52.70 36.24
N ARG A 93 1.40 -53.37 35.51
CA ARG A 93 2.45 -52.70 34.75
C ARG A 93 1.90 -51.75 33.68
N MET A 94 0.81 -52.18 33.03
CA MET A 94 0.13 -51.29 32.03
C MET A 94 -0.42 -50.03 32.69
N ARG A 95 -1.02 -50.12 33.90
CA ARG A 95 -1.49 -48.93 34.65
C ARG A 95 -0.35 -48.01 35.05
N GLU A 96 0.80 -48.53 35.50
CA GLU A 96 1.99 -47.71 35.81
C GLU A 96 2.54 -47.00 34.56
N MET A 97 2.62 -47.74 33.43
CA MET A 97 3.05 -47.16 32.16
C MET A 97 2.07 -46.08 31.69
N MET A 98 0.78 -46.32 31.83
CA MET A 98 -0.26 -45.34 31.44
C MET A 98 -0.16 -44.06 32.29
N GLY A 99 0.05 -44.17 33.59
CA GLY A 99 0.28 -42.99 34.45
C GLY A 99 1.51 -42.18 34.02
N ALA A 100 2.58 -42.83 33.60
CA ALA A 100 3.77 -42.15 33.09
C ALA A 100 3.49 -41.48 31.70
N ILE A 101 2.71 -42.12 30.85
CA ILE A 101 2.27 -41.58 29.54
C ILE A 101 1.39 -40.35 29.76
N ASP A 102 0.39 -40.41 30.65
CA ASP A 102 -0.50 -39.29 30.95
C ASP A 102 0.28 -38.04 31.39
N VAL A 103 1.23 -38.20 32.28
CA VAL A 103 2.10 -37.07 32.76
C VAL A 103 2.91 -36.46 31.62
N GLN A 104 3.52 -37.31 30.78
CA GLN A 104 4.31 -36.81 29.62
C GLN A 104 3.43 -36.15 28.58
N LEU A 105 2.25 -36.72 28.30
CA LEU A 105 1.29 -36.20 27.36
C LEU A 105 0.75 -34.84 27.81
N GLN A 106 0.40 -34.72 29.09
CA GLN A 106 -0.09 -33.47 29.66
C GLN A 106 0.98 -32.37 29.59
N ALA A 107 2.24 -32.69 29.92
CA ALA A 107 3.36 -31.74 29.79
C ALA A 107 3.55 -31.29 28.35
N LEU A 108 3.51 -32.20 27.34
CA LEU A 108 3.63 -31.89 25.96
C LEU A 108 2.41 -31.08 25.43
N GLN A 109 1.21 -31.37 25.87
CA GLN A 109 0.01 -30.64 25.52
C GLN A 109 0.02 -29.21 26.04
N ASN A 110 0.47 -28.98 27.25
CA ASN A 110 0.52 -27.66 27.86
C ASN A 110 1.56 -26.76 27.20
N ASP A 111 2.75 -27.29 26.91
CA ASP A 111 3.90 -26.46 26.54
C ASP A 111 4.28 -26.55 25.06
N PHE A 112 3.91 -27.65 24.38
CA PHE A 112 4.32 -27.92 22.99
C PHE A 112 3.17 -28.24 22.02
N SER A 113 1.91 -28.03 22.43
CA SER A 113 0.73 -28.25 21.56
C SER A 113 0.85 -27.50 20.25
N LEU A 114 1.48 -26.33 20.26
CA LEU A 114 1.68 -25.50 19.08
C LEU A 114 2.50 -26.23 17.99
N VAL A 115 3.44 -27.08 18.35
CA VAL A 115 4.34 -27.77 17.41
C VAL A 115 3.81 -29.15 17.03
N PHE A 116 3.29 -29.89 18.01
CA PHE A 116 2.96 -31.31 17.88
C PHE A 116 1.45 -31.60 17.93
N ALA A 117 0.57 -30.62 17.65
CA ALA A 117 -0.88 -30.75 17.80
C ALA A 117 -1.43 -32.06 17.21
N SER A 118 -1.15 -32.35 15.96
CA SER A 118 -1.66 -33.56 15.27
C SER A 118 -1.10 -34.87 15.86
N GLN A 119 0.18 -34.88 16.23
CA GLN A 119 0.80 -36.06 16.84
C GLN A 119 0.27 -36.31 18.26
N LEU A 120 0.08 -35.23 19.03
CA LEU A 120 -0.48 -35.31 20.38
C LEU A 120 -1.97 -35.73 20.34
N GLU A 121 -2.71 -35.29 19.36
CA GLU A 121 -4.10 -35.70 19.16
C GLU A 121 -4.18 -37.21 18.84
N GLU A 122 -3.36 -37.71 17.90
CA GLU A 122 -3.28 -39.14 17.58
C GLU A 122 -2.89 -39.98 18.80
N ILE A 123 -1.89 -39.55 19.58
CA ILE A 123 -1.46 -40.24 20.79
C ILE A 123 -2.59 -40.22 21.81
N THR A 124 -3.27 -39.08 22.01
CA THR A 124 -4.39 -38.94 22.94
C THR A 124 -5.52 -39.91 22.62
N GLN A 125 -5.86 -40.01 21.32
CA GLN A 125 -6.89 -40.93 20.85
C GLN A 125 -6.50 -42.39 21.15
N ARG A 126 -5.28 -42.81 20.84
CA ARG A 126 -4.79 -44.16 21.09
C ARG A 126 -4.77 -44.49 22.61
N VAL A 127 -4.38 -43.51 23.45
CA VAL A 127 -4.42 -43.64 24.93
C VAL A 127 -5.87 -43.84 25.39
N ALA A 128 -6.82 -43.10 24.81
CA ALA A 128 -8.24 -43.23 25.15
C ALA A 128 -8.81 -44.63 24.80
N GLU A 129 -8.44 -45.14 23.61
CA GLU A 129 -8.82 -46.49 23.16
C GLU A 129 -8.34 -47.58 24.15
N ILE A 130 -7.06 -47.53 24.54
CA ILE A 130 -6.50 -48.51 25.48
C ILE A 130 -7.18 -48.43 26.88
N LYS A 131 -7.57 -47.24 27.30
CA LYS A 131 -8.30 -47.04 28.58
C LYS A 131 -9.71 -47.62 28.53
N GLN A 132 -10.40 -47.50 27.39
CA GLN A 132 -11.73 -48.05 27.19
C GLN A 132 -11.77 -49.60 27.25
N ASP A 133 -10.71 -50.23 26.74
CA ASP A 133 -10.60 -51.69 26.69
C ASP A 133 -10.05 -52.33 27.99
N ASN A 134 -10.16 -51.61 29.12
CA ASN A 134 -9.76 -52.06 30.47
C ASN A 134 -8.36 -52.66 30.58
N TYR A 135 -7.40 -52.12 29.82
CA TYR A 135 -6.00 -52.52 29.81
C TYR A 135 -5.78 -53.97 29.37
N ASP A 136 -6.45 -54.39 28.27
CA ASP A 136 -6.23 -55.68 27.68
C ASP A 136 -4.72 -55.92 27.41
N PRO A 137 -4.15 -57.06 27.80
CA PRO A 137 -2.74 -57.40 27.60
C PRO A 137 -2.28 -57.27 26.13
N PHE A 138 -3.20 -57.36 25.20
CA PHE A 138 -2.92 -57.16 23.77
C PHE A 138 -2.29 -55.80 23.49
N TYR A 139 -2.68 -54.75 24.23
CA TYR A 139 -2.13 -53.39 24.06
C TYR A 139 -0.79 -53.13 24.75
N TYR A 140 -0.19 -54.12 25.46
CA TYR A 140 1.05 -53.93 26.18
C TYR A 140 2.20 -53.42 25.26
N GLN A 141 2.36 -53.99 24.08
CA GLN A 141 3.35 -53.56 23.10
C GLN A 141 3.05 -52.13 22.62
N SER A 142 1.79 -51.83 22.32
CA SER A 142 1.35 -50.51 21.90
C SER A 142 1.69 -49.43 22.93
N LEU A 143 1.49 -49.69 24.22
CA LEU A 143 1.90 -48.79 25.30
C LEU A 143 3.42 -48.59 25.37
N GLN A 144 4.20 -49.64 25.17
CA GLN A 144 5.66 -49.51 25.06
C GLN A 144 6.10 -48.58 23.93
N TRP A 145 5.46 -48.72 22.73
CA TRP A 145 5.70 -47.87 21.62
C TRP A 145 5.31 -46.42 21.90
N LEU A 146 4.13 -46.17 22.41
CA LEU A 146 3.65 -44.84 22.80
C LEU A 146 4.58 -44.17 23.81
N GLN A 147 5.02 -44.91 24.85
CA GLN A 147 5.97 -44.37 25.82
C GLN A 147 7.31 -44.01 25.22
N ARG A 148 7.80 -44.82 24.28
CA ARG A 148 9.04 -44.53 23.53
C ARG A 148 8.92 -43.26 22.70
N ASP A 149 7.80 -43.14 21.94
CA ASP A 149 7.56 -42.01 21.08
C ASP A 149 7.38 -40.72 21.87
N LEU A 150 6.61 -40.75 22.97
CA LEU A 150 6.49 -39.62 23.90
C LEU A 150 7.81 -39.18 24.46
N ARG A 151 8.65 -40.10 24.92
CA ARG A 151 10.02 -39.78 25.43
C ARG A 151 10.85 -39.12 24.31
N ARG A 152 10.75 -39.61 23.08
CA ARG A 152 11.46 -39.02 21.96
C ARG A 152 10.96 -37.59 21.70
N LEU A 153 9.64 -37.35 21.72
CA LEU A 153 9.07 -36.02 21.58
C LEU A 153 9.51 -35.09 22.70
N VAL A 154 9.48 -35.53 23.98
CA VAL A 154 9.94 -34.71 25.11
C VAL A 154 11.40 -34.28 24.96
N VAL A 155 12.26 -35.15 24.44
CA VAL A 155 13.69 -34.84 24.19
C VAL A 155 13.89 -33.89 23.02
N THR A 156 13.10 -34.04 21.97
CA THR A 156 13.26 -33.23 20.71
C THR A 156 12.50 -31.92 20.78
N ALA A 157 11.42 -31.83 21.54
CA ALA A 157 10.53 -30.70 21.60
C ALA A 157 11.21 -29.35 21.91
N PRO A 158 12.12 -29.22 22.87
CA PRO A 158 12.80 -27.95 23.14
C PRO A 158 13.55 -27.42 21.90
N ARG A 159 14.25 -28.29 21.20
CA ARG A 159 15.02 -27.93 20.00
C ARG A 159 14.11 -27.48 18.87
N VAL A 160 13.05 -28.23 18.58
CA VAL A 160 12.11 -27.88 17.52
C VAL A 160 11.39 -26.55 17.83
N MET A 161 11.09 -26.30 19.10
CA MET A 161 10.53 -25.00 19.52
C MET A 161 11.52 -23.86 19.32
N GLU A 162 12.79 -24.07 19.66
CA GLU A 162 13.84 -23.08 19.48
C GLU A 162 14.02 -22.71 18.00
N GLU A 163 14.12 -23.71 17.12
CA GLU A 163 14.18 -23.54 15.68
C GLU A 163 12.96 -22.78 15.13
N LEU A 164 11.74 -23.11 15.57
CA LEU A 164 10.50 -22.43 15.19
C LEU A 164 10.48 -20.95 15.63
N TYR A 165 10.96 -20.65 16.82
CA TYR A 165 11.02 -19.27 17.29
C TYR A 165 12.10 -18.44 16.58
N GLU A 166 13.25 -19.04 16.25
CA GLU A 166 14.28 -18.36 15.44
C GLU A 166 13.76 -18.00 14.05
N GLU A 167 13.07 -18.95 13.41
CA GLU A 167 12.43 -18.71 12.11
C GLU A 167 11.36 -17.62 12.20
N ALA A 168 10.54 -17.64 13.24
CA ALA A 168 9.52 -16.61 13.48
C ALA A 168 10.13 -15.22 13.73
N GLU A 169 11.26 -15.13 14.41
CA GLU A 169 11.96 -13.85 14.64
C GLU A 169 12.53 -13.30 13.34
N LEU A 170 13.01 -14.15 12.44
CA LEU A 170 13.41 -13.72 11.08
C LEU A 170 12.20 -13.21 10.31
N ALA A 171 11.10 -13.96 10.32
CA ALA A 171 9.85 -13.57 9.66
C ALA A 171 9.28 -12.25 10.23
N LYS A 172 9.37 -11.99 11.54
CA LYS A 172 8.96 -10.71 12.12
C LYS A 172 9.79 -9.53 11.61
N ARG A 173 11.10 -9.69 11.46
CA ARG A 173 11.96 -8.64 10.87
C ARG A 173 11.56 -8.32 9.44
N GLU A 174 11.28 -9.36 8.66
CA GLU A 174 10.79 -9.21 7.30
C GLU A 174 9.42 -8.49 7.25
N ILE A 175 8.48 -8.83 8.13
CA ILE A 175 7.21 -8.12 8.30
C ILE A 175 7.45 -6.63 8.65
N ASP A 176 8.44 -6.33 9.49
CA ASP A 176 8.78 -4.95 9.83
C ASP A 176 9.25 -4.15 8.61
N GLU A 177 10.01 -4.76 7.69
CA GLU A 177 10.41 -4.13 6.43
C GLU A 177 9.20 -3.92 5.49
N LEU A 178 8.33 -4.91 5.39
CA LEU A 178 7.10 -4.82 4.60
C LEU A 178 6.15 -3.74 5.11
N LEU A 179 6.05 -3.56 6.41
CA LEU A 179 5.25 -2.47 7.01
C LEU A 179 5.78 -1.08 6.65
N VAL A 180 7.09 -0.90 6.50
CA VAL A 180 7.67 0.36 6.00
C VAL A 180 7.21 0.64 4.56
N GLN A 181 7.21 -0.38 3.70
CA GLN A 181 6.74 -0.24 2.31
C GLN A 181 5.24 0.10 2.26
N LEU A 182 4.41 -0.57 3.05
CA LEU A 182 2.98 -0.30 3.14
C LEU A 182 2.67 1.10 3.66
N GLN A 183 3.40 1.57 4.68
CA GLN A 183 3.26 2.93 5.19
C GLN A 183 3.60 3.98 4.12
N LEU A 184 4.60 3.71 3.28
CA LEU A 184 4.93 4.58 2.16
C LEU A 184 3.78 4.63 1.14
N VAL A 185 3.21 3.48 0.75
CA VAL A 185 2.04 3.43 -0.13
C VAL A 185 0.86 4.19 0.49
N ASN A 186 0.56 3.95 1.77
CA ASN A 186 -0.57 4.59 2.46
C ASN A 186 -0.45 6.13 2.51
N THR A 187 0.77 6.65 2.64
CA THR A 187 0.99 8.10 2.77
C THR A 187 1.10 8.82 1.44
N ARG A 188 1.54 8.14 0.37
CA ARG A 188 1.83 8.77 -0.92
C ARG A 188 0.86 8.42 -2.03
N SER A 189 0.07 7.37 -1.89
CA SER A 189 -0.86 6.99 -2.94
C SER A 189 -1.91 8.07 -3.18
N ILE A 190 -2.11 8.44 -4.43
CA ILE A 190 -3.19 9.34 -4.87
C ILE A 190 -4.51 8.58 -5.03
N LEU A 191 -4.46 7.24 -5.10
CA LEU A 191 -5.64 6.39 -5.21
C LEU A 191 -6.15 5.98 -3.83
N GLU A 192 -7.40 6.32 -3.51
CA GLU A 192 -8.04 5.93 -2.26
C GLU A 192 -8.09 4.39 -2.09
N SER A 193 -8.36 3.67 -3.18
CA SER A 193 -8.38 2.20 -3.17
C SER A 193 -7.03 1.57 -2.77
N GLN A 194 -5.91 2.19 -3.16
CA GLN A 194 -4.58 1.73 -2.75
C GLN A 194 -4.30 2.09 -1.29
N ARG A 195 -4.71 3.28 -0.83
CA ARG A 195 -4.61 3.68 0.58
C ARG A 195 -5.38 2.73 1.48
N GLN A 196 -6.64 2.46 1.13
CA GLN A 196 -7.48 1.54 1.90
C GLN A 196 -6.87 0.13 1.94
N ARG A 197 -6.45 -0.42 0.79
CA ARG A 197 -5.82 -1.74 0.74
C ARG A 197 -4.52 -1.80 1.54
N SER A 198 -3.70 -0.76 1.52
CA SER A 198 -2.48 -0.69 2.33
C SER A 198 -2.79 -0.61 3.84
N ALA A 199 -3.81 0.16 4.24
CA ALA A 199 -4.25 0.26 5.63
C ALA A 199 -4.77 -1.08 6.17
N ASP A 200 -5.54 -1.82 5.36
CA ASP A 200 -6.03 -3.15 5.71
C ASP A 200 -4.86 -4.14 5.90
N LEU A 201 -3.88 -4.13 5.02
CA LEU A 201 -2.68 -4.98 5.13
C LEU A 201 -1.84 -4.61 6.36
N ILE A 202 -1.67 -3.31 6.66
CA ILE A 202 -0.98 -2.84 7.87
C ILE A 202 -1.70 -3.37 9.12
N SER A 203 -3.02 -3.22 9.19
CA SER A 203 -3.84 -3.69 10.32
C SER A 203 -3.70 -5.20 10.52
N ASN A 204 -3.75 -5.97 9.45
CA ASN A 204 -3.59 -7.43 9.48
C ASN A 204 -2.20 -7.84 9.97
N LEU A 205 -1.13 -7.19 9.47
CA LEU A 205 0.25 -7.48 9.91
C LEU A 205 0.48 -7.12 11.37
N GLU A 206 -0.06 -5.98 11.83
CA GLU A 206 0.04 -5.59 13.22
C GLU A 206 -0.73 -6.52 14.15
N SER A 207 -1.89 -7.03 13.72
CA SER A 207 -2.63 -8.05 14.45
C SER A 207 -1.83 -9.35 14.55
N LEU A 208 -1.24 -9.80 13.44
CA LEU A 208 -0.39 -10.98 13.39
C LEU A 208 0.82 -10.88 14.33
N LEU A 209 1.48 -9.72 14.37
CA LEU A 209 2.58 -9.47 15.30
C LEU A 209 2.13 -9.43 16.77
N ARG A 210 0.91 -8.93 17.06
CA ARG A 210 0.34 -8.91 18.44
C ARG A 210 -0.02 -10.31 18.92
N GLU A 211 -0.59 -11.14 18.07
CA GLU A 211 -0.91 -12.53 18.40
C GLU A 211 0.35 -13.32 18.77
N ASN A 212 1.49 -12.96 18.25
CA ASN A 212 2.81 -13.55 18.52
C ASN A 212 2.86 -15.09 18.37
N ASN A 213 2.05 -15.63 17.44
CA ASN A 213 2.02 -17.05 17.13
C ASN A 213 3.05 -17.38 16.04
N PRO A 214 4.17 -18.07 16.36
CA PRO A 214 5.26 -18.30 15.42
C PRO A 214 4.84 -19.07 14.18
N LYS A 215 4.01 -20.11 14.30
CA LYS A 215 3.52 -20.88 13.14
C LYS A 215 2.66 -20.03 12.22
N LYS A 216 1.78 -19.21 12.76
CA LYS A 216 0.89 -18.36 11.99
C LYS A 216 1.68 -17.29 11.24
N ILE A 217 2.70 -16.70 11.91
CA ILE A 217 3.58 -15.71 11.31
C ILE A 217 4.30 -16.31 10.09
N ILE A 218 4.93 -17.47 10.24
CA ILE A 218 5.68 -18.13 9.17
C ILE A 218 4.75 -18.55 8.03
N SER A 219 3.61 -19.16 8.33
CA SER A 219 2.69 -19.67 7.31
C SER A 219 1.99 -18.58 6.48
N CYS A 220 1.73 -17.41 7.07
CA CYS A 220 1.09 -16.30 6.35
C CYS A 220 2.06 -15.47 5.50
N LEU A 221 3.35 -15.47 5.81
CA LEU A 221 4.36 -14.62 5.18
C LEU A 221 4.41 -14.71 3.64
N PRO A 222 4.38 -15.90 3.00
CA PRO A 222 4.43 -15.99 1.53
C PRO A 222 3.25 -15.31 0.84
N GLN A 223 2.03 -15.44 1.40
CA GLN A 223 0.84 -14.79 0.83
C GLN A 223 0.90 -13.27 1.01
N ILE A 224 1.33 -12.81 2.18
CA ILE A 224 1.53 -11.40 2.49
C ILE A 224 2.53 -10.77 1.52
N HIS A 225 3.65 -11.41 1.25
CA HIS A 225 4.62 -10.97 0.26
C HIS A 225 4.01 -10.76 -1.10
N LYS A 226 3.25 -11.74 -1.58
CA LYS A 226 2.58 -11.67 -2.87
C LYS A 226 1.61 -10.48 -2.96
N ASP A 227 0.82 -10.27 -1.91
CA ASP A 227 -0.18 -9.20 -1.87
C ASP A 227 0.49 -7.81 -1.84
N ILE A 228 1.57 -7.68 -1.07
CA ILE A 228 2.34 -6.44 -0.98
C ILE A 228 3.09 -6.16 -2.29
N GLN A 229 3.71 -7.16 -2.90
CA GLN A 229 4.38 -7.00 -4.20
C GLN A 229 3.40 -6.54 -5.29
N GLY A 230 2.18 -7.09 -5.31
CA GLY A 230 1.11 -6.65 -6.19
C GLY A 230 0.77 -5.19 -5.98
N LEU A 231 0.46 -4.82 -4.73
CA LEU A 231 0.13 -3.44 -4.37
C LEU A 231 1.27 -2.46 -4.68
N TRP A 232 2.50 -2.84 -4.40
CA TRP A 232 3.68 -2.02 -4.68
C TRP A 232 3.88 -1.75 -6.17
N ARG A 233 3.67 -2.77 -7.01
CA ARG A 233 3.74 -2.63 -8.46
C ARG A 233 2.68 -1.66 -8.98
N ASP A 234 1.44 -1.82 -8.50
CA ASP A 234 0.32 -0.95 -8.88
C ASP A 234 0.58 0.50 -8.43
N PHE A 235 1.08 0.68 -7.20
CA PHE A 235 1.45 1.99 -6.65
C PHE A 235 2.55 2.67 -7.49
N THR A 236 3.64 1.97 -7.77
CA THR A 236 4.76 2.55 -8.52
C THR A 236 4.37 2.93 -9.96
N ALA A 237 3.47 2.16 -10.60
CA ALA A 237 2.96 2.48 -11.92
C ALA A 237 2.08 3.74 -11.92
N VAL A 238 1.26 3.92 -10.88
CA VAL A 238 0.42 5.14 -10.74
C VAL A 238 1.29 6.35 -10.41
N GLU A 239 2.25 6.21 -9.50
CA GLU A 239 3.16 7.30 -9.12
C GLU A 239 4.04 7.76 -10.31
N GLU A 240 4.47 6.83 -11.18
CA GLU A 240 5.18 7.18 -12.41
C GLU A 240 4.30 8.05 -13.34
N ARG A 241 3.05 7.63 -13.56
CA ARG A 241 2.11 8.40 -14.39
C ARG A 241 1.80 9.77 -13.82
N ASP A 242 1.61 9.87 -12.51
CA ASP A 242 1.34 11.13 -11.83
C ASP A 242 2.52 12.09 -11.92
N GLN A 243 3.75 11.60 -11.80
CA GLN A 243 4.94 12.41 -11.97
C GLN A 243 5.08 12.91 -13.41
N VAL A 244 4.82 12.06 -14.39
CA VAL A 244 4.82 12.43 -15.81
C VAL A 244 3.75 13.49 -16.08
N ARG A 245 2.54 13.29 -15.57
CA ARG A 245 1.43 14.24 -15.66
C ARG A 245 1.80 15.61 -15.08
N SER A 246 2.33 15.63 -13.86
CA SER A 246 2.76 16.86 -13.18
C SER A 246 3.87 17.59 -13.96
N TYR A 247 4.82 16.84 -14.52
CA TYR A 247 5.87 17.41 -15.36
C TYR A 247 5.32 18.05 -16.63
N VAL A 248 4.38 17.39 -17.32
CA VAL A 248 3.74 17.94 -18.52
C VAL A 248 2.98 19.22 -18.18
N LEU A 249 2.15 19.21 -17.15
CA LEU A 249 1.41 20.40 -16.72
C LEU A 249 2.31 21.57 -16.35
N GLN A 250 3.41 21.31 -15.65
CA GLN A 250 4.38 22.36 -15.34
C GLN A 250 4.99 22.97 -16.59
N ASN A 251 5.35 22.17 -17.60
CA ASN A 251 5.87 22.69 -18.87
C ASN A 251 4.81 23.45 -19.66
N VAL A 252 3.58 22.95 -19.68
CA VAL A 252 2.45 23.65 -20.30
C VAL A 252 2.24 25.00 -19.65
N ARG A 253 2.23 25.06 -18.32
CA ARG A 253 2.12 26.31 -17.56
C ARG A 253 3.21 27.31 -17.95
N GLU A 254 4.46 26.91 -17.92
CA GLU A 254 5.59 27.76 -18.25
C GLU A 254 5.52 28.31 -19.70
N VAL A 255 5.08 27.48 -20.65
CA VAL A 255 4.93 27.92 -22.06
C VAL A 255 3.78 28.91 -22.19
N LEU A 256 2.63 28.64 -21.60
CA LEU A 256 1.47 29.54 -21.67
C LEU A 256 1.73 30.88 -20.98
N GLU A 257 2.36 30.86 -19.81
CA GLU A 257 2.80 32.10 -19.12
C GLU A 257 3.76 32.90 -19.98
N ALA A 258 4.73 32.27 -20.66
CA ALA A 258 5.61 32.93 -21.62
C ALA A 258 4.89 33.50 -22.86
N MET A 259 3.72 32.93 -23.20
CA MET A 259 2.84 33.42 -24.26
C MET A 259 1.89 34.53 -23.77
N GLY A 260 1.93 34.92 -22.51
CA GLY A 260 1.11 35.99 -21.92
C GLY A 260 -0.21 35.50 -21.29
N TYR A 261 -0.40 34.20 -21.15
CA TYR A 261 -1.52 33.64 -20.40
C TYR A 261 -1.26 33.75 -18.89
N GLN A 262 -2.28 34.03 -18.12
CA GLN A 262 -2.21 34.14 -16.67
C GLN A 262 -2.84 32.90 -16.02
N ALA A 263 -2.08 32.14 -15.22
CA ALA A 263 -2.61 31.01 -14.48
C ALA A 263 -3.56 31.50 -13.36
N LEU A 264 -4.75 30.91 -13.27
CA LEU A 264 -5.73 31.15 -12.22
C LEU A 264 -5.64 30.02 -11.18
N ASP A 265 -4.70 30.16 -10.25
CA ASP A 265 -4.44 29.13 -9.23
C ASP A 265 -5.61 29.08 -8.21
N GLY A 266 -6.09 27.88 -7.89
CA GLY A 266 -7.12 27.68 -6.85
C GLY A 266 -8.56 27.72 -7.34
N VAL A 267 -8.78 27.86 -8.64
CA VAL A 267 -10.12 27.71 -9.22
C VAL A 267 -10.37 26.25 -9.52
N ASP A 268 -11.20 25.59 -8.69
CA ASP A 268 -11.70 24.25 -8.99
C ASP A 268 -12.71 24.35 -10.13
N SER A 269 -12.46 23.66 -11.21
CA SER A 269 -13.32 23.62 -12.40
C SER A 269 -14.66 22.90 -12.22
N GLY A 270 -15.05 22.60 -11.00
CA GLY A 270 -16.42 22.34 -10.54
C GLY A 270 -17.15 21.15 -11.15
N GLU A 271 -16.50 20.25 -11.86
CA GLU A 271 -17.14 18.99 -12.25
C GLU A 271 -17.06 17.96 -11.12
N ASP A 272 -18.06 18.02 -10.21
CA ASP A 272 -18.40 16.96 -9.24
C ASP A 272 -18.90 15.68 -9.96
N THR A 273 -18.16 15.19 -10.92
CA THR A 273 -18.41 13.86 -11.48
C THR A 273 -17.74 12.85 -10.55
N PRO A 274 -18.50 11.92 -9.91
CA PRO A 274 -17.93 10.87 -9.10
C PRO A 274 -17.17 9.90 -10.02
N GLN A 275 -15.93 10.26 -10.34
CA GLN A 275 -15.04 9.42 -11.13
C GLN A 275 -14.46 8.34 -10.22
N GLN A 276 -14.57 7.08 -10.65
CA GLN A 276 -13.97 5.92 -9.98
C GLN A 276 -12.42 5.90 -10.07
N GLY A 277 -11.79 7.07 -10.23
CA GLY A 277 -10.34 7.22 -10.40
C GLY A 277 -9.81 8.49 -9.73
N PRO A 278 -8.48 8.70 -9.72
CA PRO A 278 -7.92 9.96 -9.26
C PRO A 278 -8.39 11.08 -10.17
N ALA A 279 -8.82 12.18 -9.56
CA ALA A 279 -9.25 13.35 -10.30
C ALA A 279 -8.17 13.77 -11.33
N PRO A 280 -8.55 14.13 -12.55
CA PRO A 280 -7.63 14.73 -13.49
C PRO A 280 -7.08 16.02 -12.89
N LEU A 281 -5.85 16.38 -13.21
CA LEU A 281 -5.30 17.68 -12.83
C LEU A 281 -5.75 18.71 -13.85
N SER A 282 -6.47 19.73 -13.42
CA SER A 282 -6.90 20.86 -14.25
C SER A 282 -6.15 22.13 -13.89
N LEU A 283 -5.83 22.91 -14.91
CA LEU A 283 -5.30 24.27 -14.80
C LEU A 283 -6.14 25.20 -15.66
N LEU A 284 -6.55 26.31 -15.07
CA LEU A 284 -7.28 27.36 -15.78
C LEU A 284 -6.33 28.53 -16.08
N PHE A 285 -6.33 28.99 -17.30
CA PHE A 285 -5.51 30.12 -17.75
C PHE A 285 -6.39 31.19 -18.38
N ARG A 286 -6.25 32.43 -17.90
CA ARG A 286 -6.83 33.58 -18.55
C ARG A 286 -6.06 33.90 -19.83
N ALA A 287 -6.76 34.06 -20.94
CA ALA A 287 -6.17 34.47 -22.21
C ALA A 287 -5.86 35.97 -22.24
N PRO A 288 -4.80 36.42 -22.97
CA PRO A 288 -4.41 37.84 -23.01
C PRO A 288 -5.49 38.79 -23.54
N GLU A 289 -6.35 38.32 -24.41
CA GLU A 289 -7.38 39.18 -25.09
C GLU A 289 -8.76 39.07 -24.48
N SER A 290 -9.05 38.05 -23.70
CA SER A 290 -10.22 37.68 -22.88
C SER A 290 -10.61 36.22 -23.09
N GLY A 291 -11.46 35.70 -22.17
CA GLY A 291 -11.78 34.28 -22.08
C GLY A 291 -10.71 33.51 -21.33
N ALA A 292 -10.87 32.22 -21.24
CA ALA A 292 -9.92 31.35 -20.56
C ALA A 292 -9.73 30.02 -21.32
N VAL A 293 -8.67 29.34 -20.97
CA VAL A 293 -8.38 28.00 -21.45
C VAL A 293 -8.26 27.08 -20.24
N GLU A 294 -9.04 26.05 -20.20
CA GLU A 294 -8.90 24.97 -19.25
C GLU A 294 -8.10 23.84 -19.85
N LEU A 295 -7.09 23.39 -19.12
CA LEU A 295 -6.23 22.28 -19.48
C LEU A 295 -6.37 21.19 -18.46
N THR A 296 -6.83 20.03 -18.87
CA THR A 296 -7.03 18.85 -18.02
C THR A 296 -6.09 17.73 -18.44
N CYS A 297 -5.36 17.19 -17.49
CA CYS A 297 -4.38 16.14 -17.72
C CYS A 297 -4.76 14.87 -16.99
N GLY A 298 -4.94 13.75 -17.73
CA GLY A 298 -5.30 12.44 -17.20
C GLY A 298 -4.07 11.59 -16.85
N LEU A 299 -4.27 10.56 -16.02
CA LEU A 299 -3.25 9.53 -15.73
C LEU A 299 -3.01 8.58 -16.92
N ASP A 300 -3.85 8.62 -17.91
CA ASP A 300 -3.74 7.87 -19.17
C ASP A 300 -2.86 8.57 -20.21
N ASN A 301 -2.13 9.61 -19.79
CA ASN A 301 -1.34 10.50 -20.63
C ASN A 301 -2.19 11.33 -21.62
N SER A 302 -3.45 11.56 -21.30
CA SER A 302 -4.31 12.47 -22.05
C SER A 302 -4.09 13.92 -21.63
N LEU A 303 -4.14 14.81 -22.60
CA LEU A 303 -4.24 16.26 -22.42
C LEU A 303 -5.47 16.76 -23.15
N HIS A 304 -6.39 17.31 -22.40
CA HIS A 304 -7.60 17.93 -22.90
C HIS A 304 -7.47 19.44 -22.75
N ALA A 305 -7.74 20.20 -23.79
CA ALA A 305 -7.69 21.66 -23.76
C ALA A 305 -8.99 22.22 -24.30
N GLU A 306 -9.69 22.99 -23.48
CA GLU A 306 -10.97 23.60 -23.80
C GLU A 306 -10.90 25.10 -23.60
N PHE A 307 -11.40 25.87 -24.61
CA PHE A 307 -11.62 27.30 -24.45
C PHE A 307 -12.95 27.51 -23.74
N VAL A 308 -12.94 28.22 -22.62
CA VAL A 308 -14.09 28.45 -21.74
C VAL A 308 -14.38 29.93 -21.50
N ASN A 309 -15.64 30.25 -21.21
CA ASN A 309 -16.03 31.58 -20.77
C ASN A 309 -15.90 31.73 -19.27
N ILE A 310 -15.41 32.86 -18.78
CA ILE A 310 -15.30 33.16 -17.36
C ILE A 310 -16.51 33.97 -16.91
N LYS A 311 -17.14 33.55 -15.79
CA LYS A 311 -18.17 34.29 -15.08
C LYS A 311 -17.74 34.60 -13.65
N GLY A 312 -18.21 35.76 -13.13
CA GLY A 312 -18.10 36.06 -11.71
C GLY A 312 -19.10 35.26 -10.86
N ALA A 313 -18.84 35.18 -9.56
CA ALA A 313 -19.71 34.49 -8.60
C ALA A 313 -21.15 35.05 -8.57
N ASP A 314 -21.35 36.30 -8.94
CA ASP A 314 -22.65 36.95 -9.01
C ASP A 314 -23.43 36.75 -10.31
N ASP A 315 -23.07 35.76 -11.11
CA ASP A 315 -23.66 35.45 -12.42
C ASP A 315 -23.60 36.63 -13.43
N THR A 316 -22.76 37.63 -13.13
CA THR A 316 -22.51 38.74 -14.03
C THR A 316 -21.50 38.31 -15.09
N PRO A 317 -21.87 38.35 -16.37
CA PRO A 317 -20.90 38.09 -17.44
C PRO A 317 -19.78 39.12 -17.33
N ILE A 318 -18.55 38.65 -17.16
CA ILE A 318 -17.35 39.49 -17.12
C ILE A 318 -17.11 40.14 -18.50
N GLU A 319 -17.77 39.59 -19.51
CA GLU A 319 -17.62 40.03 -20.89
C GLU A 319 -18.65 41.07 -21.32
N ARG A 320 -18.17 42.14 -21.92
CA ARG A 320 -19.01 43.20 -22.48
C ARG A 320 -19.96 42.63 -23.55
N GLN A 321 -21.27 42.94 -23.42
CA GLN A 321 -22.28 42.63 -24.43
C GLN A 321 -21.87 43.16 -25.80
N GLY A 322 -21.55 42.29 -26.72
CA GLY A 322 -21.14 42.63 -28.09
C GLY A 322 -20.47 41.48 -28.87
N ALA A 323 -20.46 40.33 -28.34
CA ALA A 323 -19.33 39.38 -28.45
C ALA A 323 -19.54 38.09 -29.28
N THR A 324 -20.59 37.90 -30.03
CA THR A 324 -20.71 36.63 -30.81
C THR A 324 -19.68 36.50 -31.94
N MET A 325 -19.35 37.55 -32.61
CA MET A 325 -18.22 37.56 -33.56
C MET A 325 -16.88 37.49 -32.85
N ASP A 326 -16.79 38.03 -31.69
CA ASP A 326 -15.55 38.10 -30.87
C ASP A 326 -15.17 36.73 -30.28
N GLN A 327 -16.14 35.91 -29.87
CA GLN A 327 -15.87 34.55 -29.33
C GLN A 327 -15.21 33.63 -30.39
N ARG A 328 -15.69 33.68 -31.61
CA ARG A 328 -15.08 32.90 -32.70
C ARG A 328 -13.64 33.34 -32.96
N TYR A 329 -13.38 34.65 -33.02
CA TYR A 329 -12.05 35.20 -33.20
C TYR A 329 -11.10 34.77 -32.07
N ARG A 330 -11.53 34.83 -30.80
CA ARG A 330 -10.74 34.41 -29.64
C ARG A 330 -10.41 32.93 -29.72
N CYS A 331 -11.38 32.10 -30.09
CA CYS A 331 -11.13 30.67 -30.26
C CYS A 331 -10.20 30.37 -31.43
N GLU A 332 -10.28 31.14 -32.54
CA GLU A 332 -9.32 31.03 -33.64
C GLU A 332 -7.91 31.42 -33.21
N LYS A 333 -7.79 32.45 -32.36
CA LYS A 333 -6.52 32.86 -31.76
C LYS A 333 -5.96 31.76 -30.85
N TRP A 334 -6.80 31.19 -29.96
CA TRP A 334 -6.40 30.06 -29.14
C TRP A 334 -5.88 28.87 -29.97
N CYS A 335 -6.51 28.60 -31.12
CA CYS A 335 -6.04 27.53 -31.98
C CYS A 335 -4.63 27.78 -32.55
N GLN A 336 -4.30 29.01 -32.87
CA GLN A 336 -2.94 29.39 -33.30
C GLN A 336 -1.95 29.27 -32.13
N ASP A 337 -2.36 29.70 -30.96
CA ASP A 337 -1.55 29.59 -29.73
C ASP A 337 -1.37 28.13 -29.31
N TYR A 338 -2.36 27.26 -29.47
CA TYR A 338 -2.24 25.82 -29.24
C TYR A 338 -1.22 25.16 -30.21
N ASP A 339 -1.21 25.52 -31.48
CA ASP A 339 -0.19 25.04 -32.44
C ASP A 339 1.22 25.52 -32.01
N ARG A 340 1.33 26.73 -31.49
CA ARG A 340 2.58 27.23 -30.92
C ARG A 340 2.97 26.47 -29.62
N LEU A 341 2.00 26.23 -28.74
CA LEU A 341 2.19 25.42 -27.53
C LEU A 341 2.74 24.02 -27.86
N GLN A 342 2.15 23.35 -28.87
CA GLN A 342 2.65 22.04 -29.33
C GLN A 342 4.11 22.10 -29.77
N ASN A 343 4.49 23.13 -30.54
CA ASN A 343 5.86 23.30 -31.03
C ASN A 343 6.86 23.55 -29.88
N GLU A 344 6.50 24.40 -28.92
CA GLU A 344 7.35 24.69 -27.74
C GLU A 344 7.50 23.49 -26.85
N LEU A 345 6.43 22.73 -26.64
CA LEU A 345 6.48 21.47 -25.86
C LEU A 345 7.35 20.42 -26.59
N ALA A 346 7.30 20.35 -27.91
CA ALA A 346 8.15 19.46 -28.69
C ALA A 346 9.64 19.76 -28.52
N GLN A 347 10.04 21.05 -28.38
CA GLN A 347 11.41 21.47 -28.07
C GLN A 347 11.83 21.03 -26.66
N ARG A 348 10.87 20.85 -25.75
CA ARG A 348 11.08 20.35 -24.38
C ARG A 348 10.94 18.83 -24.25
N ASP A 349 11.03 18.11 -25.38
CA ASP A 349 10.91 16.65 -25.44
C ASP A 349 9.51 16.09 -25.07
N ILE A 350 8.45 16.92 -25.12
CA ILE A 350 7.07 16.55 -24.90
C ILE A 350 6.35 16.60 -26.27
N LEU A 351 5.97 15.44 -26.80
CA LEU A 351 5.27 15.34 -28.07
C LEU A 351 3.78 15.19 -27.82
N LEU A 352 2.96 16.07 -28.37
CA LEU A 352 1.51 15.95 -28.36
C LEU A 352 1.06 15.25 -29.66
N GLN A 353 0.39 14.11 -29.48
CA GLN A 353 -0.27 13.39 -30.56
C GLN A 353 -1.77 13.70 -30.52
N GLU A 354 -2.21 14.60 -31.36
CA GLU A 354 -3.59 15.02 -31.42
C GLU A 354 -4.48 13.89 -31.96
N HIS A 355 -5.58 13.60 -31.28
CA HIS A 355 -6.57 12.62 -31.71
C HIS A 355 -7.78 13.26 -32.37
N TRP A 356 -8.26 14.36 -31.86
CA TRP A 356 -9.36 15.11 -32.44
C TRP A 356 -9.33 16.58 -32.00
N ARG A 357 -9.97 17.41 -32.79
CA ARG A 357 -10.11 18.84 -32.57
C ARG A 357 -11.49 19.30 -33.07
N ILE A 358 -12.25 20.02 -32.25
CA ILE A 358 -13.57 20.56 -32.61
C ILE A 358 -13.40 21.99 -33.17
N ALA A 359 -14.00 22.27 -34.29
CA ALA A 359 -13.95 23.60 -34.89
C ALA A 359 -14.61 24.65 -33.99
N PRO A 360 -14.13 25.92 -33.97
CA PRO A 360 -14.79 27.02 -33.29
C PRO A 360 -16.22 27.21 -33.83
N THR A 361 -17.16 27.30 -32.91
CA THR A 361 -18.58 27.58 -33.19
C THR A 361 -18.93 28.92 -32.55
N GLU A 362 -20.05 29.52 -32.97
CA GLU A 362 -20.53 30.77 -32.37
C GLU A 362 -21.23 30.52 -31.04
N GLU A 363 -21.55 29.26 -30.69
CA GLU A 363 -22.32 28.88 -29.53
C GLU A 363 -21.71 27.69 -28.82
N GLY A 364 -22.08 27.48 -27.54
CA GLY A 364 -21.78 26.25 -26.77
C GLY A 364 -20.40 26.23 -26.10
N TYR A 365 -19.94 27.37 -25.62
CA TYR A 365 -18.78 27.44 -24.75
C TYR A 365 -19.21 27.16 -23.31
N ARG A 366 -18.45 26.34 -22.62
CA ARG A 366 -18.65 26.08 -21.19
C ARG A 366 -18.32 27.32 -20.39
N GLU A 367 -19.08 27.58 -19.34
CA GLU A 367 -18.88 28.69 -18.43
C GLU A 367 -18.20 28.19 -17.16
N VAL A 368 -17.15 28.88 -16.73
CA VAL A 368 -16.43 28.61 -15.49
C VAL A 368 -16.59 29.79 -14.56
N ILE A 369 -17.02 29.51 -13.32
CA ILE A 369 -17.19 30.54 -12.29
C ILE A 369 -15.83 30.74 -11.60
N VAL A 370 -15.33 31.97 -11.59
CA VAL A 370 -14.09 32.32 -10.90
C VAL A 370 -14.37 33.26 -9.71
N PRO A 371 -13.58 33.16 -8.63
CA PRO A 371 -13.66 34.11 -7.51
C PRO A 371 -13.43 35.55 -7.92
N GLU A 372 -14.07 36.49 -7.22
CA GLU A 372 -14.00 37.93 -7.52
C GLU A 372 -12.59 38.50 -7.55
N GLU A 373 -11.70 37.98 -6.74
CA GLU A 373 -10.28 38.38 -6.68
C GLU A 373 -9.56 38.28 -8.02
N PHE A 374 -9.97 37.34 -8.89
CA PHE A 374 -9.44 37.19 -10.24
C PHE A 374 -10.12 38.12 -11.27
N ILE A 375 -11.16 38.85 -10.86
CA ILE A 375 -11.94 39.74 -11.73
C ILE A 375 -11.48 41.19 -11.57
N GLU A 376 -11.05 41.59 -10.36
CA GLU A 376 -10.74 42.99 -10.04
C GLU A 376 -9.50 43.53 -10.76
N GLU A 377 -8.54 42.67 -11.11
CA GLU A 377 -7.33 43.11 -11.85
C GLU A 377 -7.63 43.72 -13.24
N ASP A 378 -8.79 43.44 -13.83
CA ASP A 378 -9.18 43.97 -15.15
C ASP A 378 -9.82 45.38 -15.07
N ARG A 379 -10.23 45.84 -13.88
CA ARG A 379 -10.89 47.15 -13.75
C ARG A 379 -9.93 48.32 -13.81
N ASP A 380 -8.65 48.09 -13.55
CA ASP A 380 -7.65 49.17 -13.45
C ASP A 380 -6.89 49.49 -14.75
N VAL A 381 -7.10 48.71 -15.83
CA VAL A 381 -6.54 49.04 -17.16
C VAL A 381 -7.47 50.01 -17.89
N VAL A 382 -7.52 51.24 -17.41
CA VAL A 382 -8.11 52.34 -18.15
C VAL A 382 -7.21 52.62 -19.35
N PRO A 383 -7.69 52.45 -20.60
CA PRO A 383 -6.90 52.83 -21.76
C PRO A 383 -6.53 54.32 -21.68
N PRO A 384 -5.30 54.72 -22.01
CA PRO A 384 -4.91 56.11 -21.95
C PRO A 384 -5.88 56.92 -22.81
N PRO A 385 -6.32 58.12 -22.35
CA PRO A 385 -7.24 58.93 -23.07
C PRO A 385 -6.68 59.22 -24.47
N ALA A 386 -7.51 58.94 -25.50
CA ALA A 386 -7.18 59.24 -26.88
C ALA A 386 -6.79 60.73 -26.97
N THR A 387 -5.53 60.98 -27.25
CA THR A 387 -5.04 62.33 -27.57
C THR A 387 -5.73 62.81 -28.84
N SER A 388 -6.72 63.70 -28.65
CA SER A 388 -7.33 64.47 -29.71
C SER A 388 -6.29 65.37 -30.32
N GLU A 389 -5.62 64.94 -31.39
CA GLU A 389 -4.87 65.83 -32.24
C GLU A 389 -5.80 66.83 -32.89
N GLY A 390 -5.69 68.07 -32.43
CA GLY A 390 -6.40 69.20 -32.93
C GLY A 390 -6.08 69.44 -34.39
N ARG A 391 -7.11 69.36 -35.22
CA ARG A 391 -7.10 69.93 -36.54
C ARG A 391 -7.13 71.47 -36.38
N GLU A 392 -5.98 72.12 -36.48
CA GLU A 392 -5.93 73.52 -36.87
C GLU A 392 -5.97 73.60 -38.39
N GLN A 393 -7.06 74.15 -38.87
CA GLN A 393 -7.14 74.66 -40.24
C GLN A 393 -6.61 76.11 -40.30
N SER A 394 -5.74 76.36 -41.23
CA SER A 394 -5.56 77.64 -41.84
C SER A 394 -5.30 77.46 -43.30
#